data_6e2907517511a06985a6ea305a39d8e2
#
_entry.id   6e2907517511a06985a6ea305a39d8e2
#
_cell.length_a   1.000
_cell.length_b   1.000
_cell.length_c   1.000
_cell.angle_alpha   90.00
_cell.angle_beta   90.00
_cell.angle_gamma   90.00
#
_symmetry.space_group_name_H-M   'P 1'
#
loop_
_entity.id
_entity.type
_entity.pdbx_description
1 polymer ?
#
loop_
_entity_poly.entity_id
_entity_poly.type
_entity_poly.pdbx_seq_one_letter_code
_entity_poly.pdbx_strand_id
1 'polypeptide(L)' 'MEQLASYISMEPNIRFGKPCIKGTRIAIADILQWLASGMSIPEITDNYPLLQEIHIRAALGFAANREAFVKIITAA' A
#
# COMPACT_ATOMS: atom_id res chain seq x y z
N MET A 1 -13.56 -0.16 -2.93
CA MET A 1 -12.39 0.77 -2.99
C MET A 1 -12.11 1.45 -1.67
N GLU A 2 -13.14 1.98 -1.00
CA GLU A 2 -12.95 2.62 0.30
C GLU A 2 -12.35 1.68 1.34
N GLN A 3 -12.76 0.41 1.35
CA GLN A 3 -12.21 -0.57 2.27
C GLN A 3 -10.71 -0.77 2.06
N LEU A 4 -10.27 -0.79 0.80
CA LEU A 4 -8.85 -0.94 0.51
C LEU A 4 -8.07 0.29 0.96
N ALA A 5 -8.65 1.48 0.78
CA ALA A 5 -7.98 2.72 1.19
C ALA A 5 -7.76 2.79 2.70
N SER A 6 -8.56 2.07 3.50
CA SER A 6 -8.38 2.06 4.96
C SER A 6 -7.08 1.39 5.40
N TYR A 7 -6.43 0.64 4.52
CA TYR A 7 -5.15 0.00 4.82
C TYR A 7 -3.94 0.87 4.48
N ILE A 8 -4.17 2.10 4.02
CA ILE A 8 -3.11 2.99 3.55
C ILE A 8 -3.09 4.26 4.38
N SER A 9 -1.90 4.71 4.74
CA SER A 9 -1.72 5.97 5.45
C SER A 9 -0.71 6.85 4.72
N MET A 10 -0.86 8.16 4.92
CA MET A 10 0.07 9.17 4.39
C MET A 10 0.42 10.10 5.53
N GLU A 11 1.44 9.74 6.30
CA GLU A 11 1.84 10.46 7.48
C GLU A 11 3.19 11.16 7.25
N PRO A 12 3.29 12.47 7.51
CA PRO A 12 4.53 13.21 7.23
C PRO A 12 5.76 12.61 7.91
N ASN A 13 5.59 12.00 9.07
CA ASN A 13 6.70 11.43 9.84
C ASN A 13 7.10 10.04 9.36
N ILE A 14 6.37 9.45 8.43
CA ILE A 14 6.66 8.12 7.91
C ILE A 14 6.97 8.25 6.43
N ARG A 15 8.22 7.95 6.08
CA ARG A 15 8.69 7.98 4.70
C ARG A 15 8.35 9.29 3.98
N PHE A 16 8.40 10.42 4.72
CA PHE A 16 8.15 11.78 4.19
C PHE A 16 6.77 11.94 3.58
N GLY A 17 5.78 11.27 4.14
CA GLY A 17 4.40 11.37 3.67
C GLY A 17 4.06 10.49 2.48
N LYS A 18 4.98 9.63 2.05
CA LYS A 18 4.66 8.68 0.99
C LYS A 18 3.54 7.75 1.43
N PRO A 19 2.66 7.33 0.51
CA PRO A 19 1.63 6.35 0.86
C PRO A 19 2.29 5.05 1.31
N CYS A 20 1.90 4.60 2.50
CA CYS A 20 2.43 3.36 3.10
C CYS A 20 1.29 2.49 3.57
N ILE A 21 1.56 1.22 3.74
CA ILE A 21 0.61 0.33 4.43
C ILE A 21 0.53 0.79 5.88
N LYS A 22 -0.68 1.03 6.35
CA LYS A 22 -0.93 1.55 7.70
C LYS A 22 -0.26 0.69 8.75
N GLY A 23 0.41 1.33 9.68
CA GLY A 23 1.13 0.62 10.75
C GLY A 23 2.49 0.09 10.35
N THR A 24 2.97 0.37 9.14
CA THR A 24 4.29 -0.05 8.67
C THR A 24 5.02 1.11 8.04
N ARG A 25 6.30 0.88 7.73
CA ARG A 25 7.08 1.80 6.90
C ARG A 25 7.24 1.27 5.46
N ILE A 26 6.39 0.33 5.07
CA ILE A 26 6.42 -0.24 3.72
C ILE A 26 5.56 0.64 2.82
N ALA A 27 6.20 1.30 1.85
CA ALA A 27 5.51 2.18 0.93
C ALA A 27 4.76 1.37 -0.13
N ILE A 28 3.67 1.94 -0.61
CA ILE A 28 2.93 1.35 -1.74
C ILE A 28 3.88 1.15 -2.93
N ALA A 29 4.76 2.13 -3.17
CA ALA A 29 5.74 2.04 -4.27
C ALA A 29 6.66 0.83 -4.12
N ASP A 30 7.04 0.45 -2.89
CA ASP A 30 7.88 -0.73 -2.66
C ASP A 30 7.16 -1.98 -3.14
N ILE A 31 5.89 -2.13 -2.76
CA ILE A 31 5.09 -3.29 -3.15
C ILE A 31 4.94 -3.35 -4.68
N LEU A 32 4.64 -2.21 -5.30
CA LEU A 32 4.49 -2.17 -6.75
C LEU A 32 5.77 -2.54 -7.47
N GLN A 33 6.93 -2.12 -6.94
CA GLN A 33 8.23 -2.48 -7.52
C GLN A 33 8.52 -3.97 -7.38
N TRP A 34 8.17 -4.58 -6.25
CA TRP A 34 8.34 -6.02 -6.08
C TRP A 34 7.50 -6.80 -7.08
N LEU A 35 6.24 -6.40 -7.27
CA LEU A 35 5.39 -7.01 -8.28
C LEU A 35 5.95 -6.82 -9.68
N ALA A 36 6.43 -5.62 -9.98
CA ALA A 36 7.02 -5.32 -11.28
C ALA A 36 8.27 -6.14 -11.56
N SER A 37 9.01 -6.50 -10.52
CA SER A 37 10.22 -7.32 -10.65
C SER A 37 9.92 -8.81 -10.82
N GLY A 38 8.64 -9.19 -10.73
CA GLY A 38 8.23 -10.57 -10.93
C GLY A 38 7.91 -11.34 -9.66
N MET A 39 7.95 -10.71 -8.49
CA MET A 39 7.54 -11.40 -7.26
C MET A 39 6.04 -11.66 -7.29
N SER A 40 5.66 -12.85 -6.86
CA SER A 40 4.25 -13.19 -6.68
C SER A 40 3.73 -12.66 -5.34
N ILE A 41 2.42 -12.58 -5.20
CA ILE A 41 1.81 -12.17 -3.93
C ILE A 41 2.25 -13.09 -2.79
N PRO A 42 2.20 -14.43 -2.92
CA PRO A 42 2.72 -15.29 -1.85
C PRO A 42 4.17 -15.05 -1.48
N GLU A 43 5.02 -14.78 -2.47
CA GLU A 43 6.42 -14.48 -2.18
C GLU A 43 6.56 -13.20 -1.36
N ILE A 44 5.79 -12.18 -1.67
CA ILE A 44 5.84 -10.92 -0.93
C ILE A 44 5.36 -11.13 0.51
N THR A 45 4.25 -11.80 0.70
CA THR A 45 3.71 -12.01 2.05
C THR A 45 4.57 -12.94 2.88
N ASP A 46 5.28 -13.87 2.25
CA ASP A 46 6.23 -14.74 2.95
C ASP A 46 7.48 -13.96 3.39
N ASN A 47 7.97 -13.08 2.55
CA ASN A 47 9.18 -12.30 2.86
C ASN A 47 8.92 -11.14 3.82
N TYR A 48 7.69 -10.64 3.86
CA TYR A 48 7.31 -9.49 4.68
C TYR A 48 6.10 -9.87 5.54
N PRO A 49 6.33 -10.47 6.72
CA PRO A 49 5.23 -11.03 7.53
C PRO A 49 4.18 -10.02 8.00
N LEU A 50 4.52 -8.72 8.00
CA LEU A 50 3.54 -7.69 8.31
C LEU A 50 2.49 -7.53 7.22
N LEU A 51 2.75 -8.04 6.02
CA LEU A 51 1.85 -7.90 4.88
C LEU A 51 1.00 -9.14 4.69
N GLN A 52 -0.27 -8.90 4.39
CA GLN A 52 -1.22 -9.92 3.99
C GLN A 52 -1.68 -9.62 2.56
N GLU A 53 -2.39 -10.55 1.97
CA GLU A 53 -2.88 -10.36 0.60
C GLU A 53 -3.69 -9.07 0.44
N ILE A 54 -4.50 -8.72 1.45
CA ILE A 54 -5.31 -7.51 1.39
C ILE A 54 -4.45 -6.26 1.24
N HIS A 55 -3.25 -6.25 1.83
CA HIS A 55 -2.34 -5.12 1.69
C HIS A 55 -1.81 -4.98 0.26
N ILE A 56 -1.54 -6.11 -0.39
CA ILE A 56 -1.09 -6.10 -1.79
C ILE A 56 -2.22 -5.59 -2.68
N ARG A 57 -3.44 -6.04 -2.42
CA ARG A 57 -4.61 -5.56 -3.17
C ARG A 57 -4.85 -4.08 -2.96
N ALA A 58 -4.63 -3.58 -1.73
CA ALA A 58 -4.73 -2.15 -1.45
C ALA A 58 -3.71 -1.36 -2.27
N ALA A 59 -2.48 -1.87 -2.39
CA ALA A 59 -1.46 -1.23 -3.20
C ALA A 59 -1.86 -1.19 -4.68
N LEU A 60 -2.38 -2.29 -5.19
CA LEU A 60 -2.84 -2.36 -6.58
C LEU A 60 -4.03 -1.42 -6.81
N GLY A 61 -4.96 -1.38 -5.86
CA GLY A 61 -6.11 -0.47 -5.94
C GLY A 61 -5.67 0.98 -5.93
N PHE A 62 -4.68 1.32 -5.11
CA PHE A 62 -4.11 2.66 -5.07
C PHE A 62 -3.52 3.02 -6.43
N ALA A 63 -2.75 2.12 -7.03
CA ALA A 63 -2.14 2.36 -8.34
C ALA A 63 -3.21 2.55 -9.43
N ALA A 64 -4.28 1.76 -9.35
CA ALA A 64 -5.35 1.80 -10.34
C ALA A 64 -6.22 3.06 -10.23
N ASN A 65 -6.34 3.62 -9.02
CA ASN A 65 -7.25 4.74 -8.78
C ASN A 65 -6.67 5.70 -7.74
N ARG A 66 -5.47 6.17 -8.00
CA ARG A 66 -4.69 6.98 -7.06
C ARG A 66 -5.45 8.20 -6.54
N GLU A 67 -6.13 8.92 -7.42
CA GLU A 67 -6.78 10.16 -7.06
C GLU A 67 -7.90 9.94 -6.05
N ALA A 68 -8.74 8.93 -6.28
CA ALA A 68 -9.81 8.60 -5.36
C ALA A 68 -9.26 8.15 -4.01
N PHE A 69 -8.19 7.33 -4.00
CA PHE A 69 -7.57 6.87 -2.76
C PHE A 69 -7.01 8.03 -1.97
N VAL A 70 -6.32 8.97 -2.63
CA VAL A 70 -5.76 10.14 -1.95
C VAL A 70 -6.86 10.96 -1.31
N LYS A 71 -7.98 11.19 -2.02
CA LYS A 71 -9.12 11.92 -1.47
C LYS A 71 -9.71 11.23 -0.23
N ILE A 72 -9.88 9.91 -0.30
CA ILE A 72 -10.41 9.16 0.83
C ILE A 72 -9.46 9.22 2.03
N ILE A 73 -8.18 8.99 1.79
CA ILE A 73 -7.17 8.97 2.85
C ILE A 73 -7.05 10.35 3.52
N THR A 74 -6.99 11.41 2.73
CA THR A 74 -6.78 12.76 3.27
C THR A 74 -8.05 13.34 3.88
N ALA A 75 -9.22 12.85 3.52
CA ALA A 75 -10.49 13.28 4.09
C ALA A 75 -10.77 12.61 5.45
N ALA A 76 -10.12 11.51 5.72
CA ALA A 76 -10.29 10.80 6.99
C ALA A 76 -9.45 11.47 8.09
#